data_1b00ba1da2873755776996134d87d1a9
#
_entry.id   1b00ba1da2873755776996134d87d1a9
#
_cell.length_a   1.000
_cell.length_b   1.000
_cell.length_c   1.000
_cell.angle_alpha   90.00
_cell.angle_beta   90.00
_cell.angle_gamma   90.00
#
_symmetry.space_group_name_H-M   'P 1'
#
loop_
_entity.id
_entity.type
_entity.pdbx_description
1 polymer ?
#
loop_
_entity_poly.entity_id
_entity_poly.type
_entity_poly.pdbx_seq_one_letter_code
_entity_poly.pdbx_strand_id
1 'polypeptide(L)'
;PFESVVGTSSLRRKAQLLNKRKDLKVVEFRGNVQKRLEKLDKNVAVATFLATAGLNRLGLDELINPISTDEMLPAVAQGAVGIEHLRSEKMEEFLAPLNDSVSKKRVEAERAFLRELDGSCRTPIGGLAQKNNEEFKFMGEIISANGEVKIHDVWQGDWAMAVEIGREAGRETVSYTHLRAHETL
;
A
#
# COMPACT_ATOMS: atom_id res chain seq x y z
N PRO A 1 17.26 -17.28 1.10
CA PRO A 1 17.91 -18.07 2.16
C PRO A 1 17.38 -17.69 3.55
N PHE A 2 17.60 -18.54 4.54
CA PHE A 2 17.27 -18.30 5.93
C PHE A 2 18.12 -17.15 6.50
N GLU A 3 17.54 -16.32 7.38
CA GLU A 3 18.19 -15.13 8.00
C GLU A 3 18.78 -14.11 7.01
N SER A 4 18.31 -14.11 5.77
CA SER A 4 18.78 -13.16 4.76
C SER A 4 18.44 -11.72 5.09
N VAL A 5 19.27 -10.80 4.63
CA VAL A 5 19.06 -9.35 4.76
C VAL A 5 18.24 -8.84 3.57
N VAL A 6 17.12 -8.16 3.84
CA VAL A 6 16.29 -7.53 2.81
C VAL A 6 16.22 -6.02 3.04
N GLY A 7 16.37 -5.25 1.97
CA GLY A 7 16.39 -3.80 2.00
C GLY A 7 15.03 -3.15 1.76
N THR A 8 14.49 -2.40 2.73
CA THR A 8 13.32 -1.53 2.50
C THR A 8 13.25 -0.43 3.55
N SER A 9 12.83 0.77 3.13
CA SER A 9 12.49 1.89 4.03
C SER A 9 10.99 2.07 4.22
N SER A 10 10.18 1.18 3.63
CA SER A 10 8.72 1.18 3.81
C SER A 10 8.36 0.34 5.03
N LEU A 11 7.77 0.97 6.04
CA LEU A 11 7.30 0.28 7.25
C LEU A 11 6.26 -0.79 6.90
N ARG A 12 5.34 -0.49 5.97
CA ARG A 12 4.34 -1.46 5.50
C ARG A 12 4.99 -2.70 4.89
N ARG A 13 5.91 -2.52 3.92
CA ARG A 13 6.61 -3.65 3.28
C ARG A 13 7.43 -4.46 4.28
N LYS A 14 8.09 -3.78 5.22
CA LYS A 14 8.80 -4.42 6.32
C LYS A 14 7.87 -5.29 7.16
N ALA A 15 6.76 -4.72 7.63
CA ALA A 15 5.80 -5.43 8.48
C ALA A 15 5.17 -6.64 7.76
N GLN A 16 4.75 -6.47 6.50
CA GLN A 16 4.21 -7.56 5.67
C GLN A 16 5.24 -8.67 5.44
N LEU A 17 6.50 -8.31 5.18
CA LEU A 17 7.59 -9.27 4.99
C LEU A 17 7.85 -10.06 6.28
N LEU A 18 7.99 -9.37 7.40
CA LEU A 18 8.26 -10.02 8.69
C LEU A 18 7.09 -10.86 9.18
N ASN A 19 5.84 -10.50 8.83
CA ASN A 19 4.68 -11.33 9.11
C ASN A 19 4.75 -12.70 8.42
N LYS A 20 5.30 -12.77 7.20
CA LYS A 20 5.48 -14.01 6.43
C LYS A 20 6.78 -14.73 6.74
N ARG A 21 7.84 -13.99 7.01
CA ARG A 21 9.21 -14.48 7.15
C ARG A 21 9.89 -13.80 8.35
N LYS A 22 9.62 -14.33 9.52
CA LYS A 22 10.14 -13.84 10.82
C LYS A 22 11.67 -13.95 10.96
N ASP A 23 12.27 -14.82 10.17
CA ASP A 23 13.72 -15.06 10.14
C ASP A 23 14.50 -13.96 9.43
N LEU A 24 13.87 -13.14 8.58
CA LEU A 24 14.56 -12.14 7.78
C LEU A 24 14.99 -10.92 8.59
N LYS A 25 16.16 -10.40 8.24
CA LYS A 25 16.66 -9.13 8.76
C LYS A 25 16.35 -8.00 7.79
N VAL A 26 15.65 -6.96 8.26
CA VAL A 26 15.26 -5.84 7.39
C VAL A 26 16.10 -4.61 7.71
N VAL A 27 16.79 -4.10 6.69
CA VAL A 27 17.62 -2.89 6.78
C VAL A 27 17.02 -1.74 6.00
N GLU A 28 17.32 -0.51 6.43
CA GLU A 28 16.87 0.68 5.73
C GLU A 28 17.57 0.80 4.36
N PHE A 29 16.75 1.02 3.31
CA PHE A 29 17.21 1.00 1.93
C PHE A 29 16.66 2.19 1.15
N ARG A 30 17.24 3.38 1.39
CA ARG A 30 16.88 4.64 0.72
C ARG A 30 17.68 4.84 -0.56
N GLY A 31 17.14 5.63 -1.46
CA GLY A 31 17.72 6.03 -2.73
C GLY A 31 16.78 5.77 -3.91
N ASN A 32 17.18 6.28 -5.07
CA ASN A 32 16.54 5.97 -6.34
C ASN A 32 16.84 4.51 -6.76
N VAL A 33 16.32 4.07 -7.90
CA VAL A 33 16.51 2.70 -8.41
C VAL A 33 17.99 2.36 -8.52
N GLN A 34 18.79 3.20 -9.17
CA GLN A 34 20.22 2.98 -9.39
C GLN A 34 20.99 2.79 -8.09
N LYS A 35 20.78 3.70 -7.12
CA LYS A 35 21.43 3.60 -5.80
C LYS A 35 21.05 2.34 -5.02
N ARG A 36 19.82 1.84 -5.23
CA ARG A 36 19.39 0.58 -4.59
C ARG A 36 20.02 -0.63 -5.27
N LEU A 37 20.15 -0.62 -6.60
CA LEU A 37 20.88 -1.66 -7.32
C LEU A 37 22.35 -1.72 -6.92
N GLU A 38 23.04 -0.56 -6.87
CA GLU A 38 24.42 -0.48 -6.36
C GLU A 38 24.60 -1.08 -4.95
N LYS A 39 23.60 -0.92 -4.09
CA LYS A 39 23.63 -1.51 -2.74
C LYS A 39 23.48 -3.04 -2.77
N LEU A 40 22.69 -3.57 -3.71
CA LEU A 40 22.59 -5.02 -3.91
C LEU A 40 23.93 -5.57 -4.44
N ASP A 41 24.55 -4.91 -5.42
CA ASP A 41 25.86 -5.29 -5.97
C ASP A 41 26.97 -5.29 -4.90
N LYS A 42 26.86 -4.38 -3.92
CA LYS A 42 27.74 -4.31 -2.76
C LYS A 42 27.36 -5.27 -1.61
N ASN A 43 26.40 -6.17 -1.84
CA ASN A 43 25.91 -7.14 -0.85
C ASN A 43 25.41 -6.52 0.46
N VAL A 44 24.91 -5.28 0.45
CA VAL A 44 24.26 -4.65 1.62
C VAL A 44 22.96 -5.38 1.98
N ALA A 45 22.28 -5.92 0.98
CA ALA A 45 21.12 -6.79 1.12
C ALA A 45 21.07 -7.75 -0.06
N VAL A 46 20.42 -8.90 0.10
CA VAL A 46 20.24 -9.89 -0.98
C VAL A 46 19.06 -9.55 -1.89
N ALA A 47 18.13 -8.73 -1.41
CA ALA A 47 16.94 -8.31 -2.16
C ALA A 47 16.43 -6.94 -1.69
N THR A 48 15.67 -6.26 -2.55
CA THR A 48 14.93 -5.04 -2.22
C THR A 48 13.62 -4.98 -2.98
N PHE A 49 12.72 -4.12 -2.53
CA PHE A 49 11.44 -3.85 -3.22
C PHE A 49 11.55 -2.60 -4.09
N LEU A 50 11.24 -2.73 -5.35
CA LEU A 50 11.15 -1.64 -6.31
C LEU A 50 9.74 -1.57 -6.91
N ALA A 51 9.35 -0.41 -7.41
CA ALA A 51 8.11 -0.27 -8.17
C ALA A 51 8.34 -0.76 -9.61
N THR A 52 7.53 -1.71 -10.07
CA THR A 52 7.57 -2.23 -11.44
C THR A 52 7.53 -1.11 -12.49
N ALA A 53 6.63 -0.12 -12.30
CA ALA A 53 6.56 1.04 -13.19
C ALA A 53 7.87 1.85 -13.27
N GLY A 54 8.68 1.86 -12.21
CA GLY A 54 9.98 2.52 -12.20
C GLY A 54 11.02 1.73 -13.00
N LEU A 55 10.99 0.40 -12.90
CA LEU A 55 11.87 -0.49 -13.68
C LEU A 55 11.53 -0.42 -15.17
N ASN A 56 10.25 -0.51 -15.53
CA ASN A 56 9.79 -0.41 -16.92
C ASN A 56 10.23 0.92 -17.57
N ARG A 57 10.08 2.05 -16.85
CA ARG A 57 10.53 3.37 -17.36
C ARG A 57 12.03 3.47 -17.59
N LEU A 58 12.81 2.65 -16.90
CA LEU A 58 14.27 2.61 -17.04
C LEU A 58 14.74 1.53 -18.02
N GLY A 59 13.82 0.75 -18.62
CA GLY A 59 14.16 -0.36 -19.49
C GLY A 59 14.87 -1.52 -18.79
N LEU A 60 14.55 -1.73 -17.50
CA LEU A 60 15.15 -2.76 -16.63
C LEU A 60 14.14 -3.90 -16.41
N ASP A 61 13.50 -4.34 -17.48
CA ASP A 61 12.41 -5.33 -17.43
C ASP A 61 12.90 -6.71 -16.97
N GLU A 62 14.15 -7.04 -17.23
CA GLU A 62 14.82 -8.27 -16.80
C GLU A 62 14.97 -8.40 -15.27
N LEU A 63 14.89 -7.28 -14.55
CA LEU A 63 14.94 -7.27 -13.09
C LEU A 63 13.56 -7.42 -12.43
N ILE A 64 12.50 -7.46 -13.24
CA ILE A 64 11.12 -7.50 -12.71
C ILE A 64 10.78 -8.92 -12.24
N ASN A 65 10.60 -9.05 -10.94
CA ASN A 65 9.98 -10.22 -10.32
C ASN A 65 8.72 -9.74 -9.57
N PRO A 66 7.55 -9.76 -10.23
CA PRO A 66 6.36 -9.11 -9.69
C PRO A 66 5.82 -9.87 -8.48
N ILE A 67 5.44 -9.11 -7.45
CA ILE A 67 4.72 -9.61 -6.29
C ILE A 67 3.26 -9.25 -6.48
N SER A 68 2.37 -10.23 -6.38
CA SER A 68 0.93 -10.01 -6.53
C SER A 68 0.38 -9.15 -5.39
N THR A 69 -0.74 -8.46 -5.65
CA THR A 69 -1.44 -7.68 -4.61
C THR A 69 -2.04 -8.55 -3.52
N ASP A 70 -2.28 -9.82 -3.79
CA ASP A 70 -2.73 -10.80 -2.78
C ASP A 70 -1.59 -11.24 -1.86
N GLU A 71 -0.36 -11.22 -2.37
CA GLU A 71 0.82 -11.52 -1.56
C GLU A 71 1.30 -10.34 -0.73
N MET A 72 1.23 -9.12 -1.29
CA MET A 72 1.65 -7.90 -0.62
C MET A 72 0.70 -6.74 -0.96
N LEU A 73 -0.26 -6.50 -0.08
CA LEU A 73 -1.25 -5.44 -0.26
C LEU A 73 -0.56 -4.08 -0.38
N PRO A 74 -0.89 -3.25 -1.41
CA PRO A 74 -0.25 -1.95 -1.61
C PRO A 74 -0.62 -0.95 -0.51
N ALA A 75 0.08 0.16 -0.47
CA ALA A 75 -0.35 1.30 0.33
C ALA A 75 -1.60 1.93 -0.29
N VAL A 76 -2.41 2.57 0.54
CA VAL A 76 -3.54 3.40 0.10
C VAL A 76 -3.10 4.40 -0.98
N ALA A 77 -3.86 4.48 -2.05
CA ALA A 77 -3.63 5.32 -3.23
C ALA A 77 -2.29 5.05 -3.96
N GLN A 78 -1.63 3.93 -3.72
CA GLN A 78 -0.38 3.60 -4.41
C GLN A 78 -0.65 3.34 -5.90
N GLY A 79 0.14 4.01 -6.77
CA GLY A 79 0.02 3.91 -8.23
C GLY A 79 -0.92 4.96 -8.84
N ALA A 80 -1.74 5.65 -8.05
CA ALA A 80 -2.51 6.79 -8.54
C ALA A 80 -1.57 7.98 -8.81
N VAL A 81 -1.71 8.59 -9.99
CA VAL A 81 -1.00 9.83 -10.34
C VAL A 81 -1.93 11.00 -10.03
N GLY A 82 -1.50 11.86 -9.11
CA GLY A 82 -2.21 13.08 -8.76
C GLY A 82 -1.58 14.31 -9.42
N ILE A 83 -2.41 15.24 -9.88
CA ILE A 83 -1.98 16.56 -10.36
C ILE A 83 -2.35 17.58 -9.30
N GLU A 84 -1.36 18.26 -8.75
CA GLU A 84 -1.56 19.37 -7.81
C GLU A 84 -1.51 20.69 -8.59
N HIS A 85 -2.47 21.57 -8.35
CA HIS A 85 -2.54 22.88 -8.98
C HIS A 85 -3.12 23.91 -8.03
N LEU A 86 -2.84 25.17 -8.30
CA LEU A 86 -3.50 26.30 -7.63
C LEU A 86 -4.99 26.29 -8.00
N ARG A 87 -5.85 26.48 -7.01
CA ARG A 87 -7.30 26.46 -7.21
C ARG A 87 -7.73 27.60 -8.13
N SER A 88 -8.23 27.26 -9.31
CA SER A 88 -8.85 28.19 -10.27
C SER A 88 -9.81 27.42 -11.18
N GLU A 89 -10.93 28.01 -11.51
CA GLU A 89 -11.93 27.41 -12.41
C GLU A 89 -11.30 27.02 -13.76
N LYS A 90 -10.46 27.88 -14.32
CA LYS A 90 -9.77 27.62 -15.59
C LYS A 90 -8.88 26.37 -15.53
N MET A 91 -8.16 26.15 -14.41
CA MET A 91 -7.31 24.95 -14.26
C MET A 91 -8.14 23.70 -13.99
N GLU A 92 -9.21 23.80 -13.23
CA GLU A 92 -10.14 22.70 -13.00
C GLU A 92 -10.77 22.23 -14.32
N GLU A 93 -11.25 23.16 -15.15
CA GLU A 93 -11.79 22.87 -16.47
C GLU A 93 -10.75 22.25 -17.41
N PHE A 94 -9.53 22.80 -17.43
CA PHE A 94 -8.43 22.30 -18.25
C PHE A 94 -7.98 20.89 -17.87
N LEU A 95 -7.99 20.55 -16.57
CA LEU A 95 -7.56 19.26 -16.05
C LEU A 95 -8.69 18.20 -15.98
N ALA A 96 -9.95 18.63 -16.07
CA ALA A 96 -11.10 17.73 -15.97
C ALA A 96 -11.04 16.52 -16.92
N PRO A 97 -10.62 16.65 -18.20
CA PRO A 97 -10.51 15.51 -19.12
C PRO A 97 -9.47 14.46 -18.71
N LEU A 98 -8.51 14.82 -17.86
CA LEU A 98 -7.49 13.89 -17.37
C LEU A 98 -7.94 13.08 -16.16
N ASN A 99 -9.09 13.45 -15.58
CA ASN A 99 -9.61 12.79 -14.38
C ASN A 99 -10.32 11.49 -14.73
N ASP A 100 -9.69 10.36 -14.42
CA ASP A 100 -10.34 9.04 -14.50
C ASP A 100 -11.26 8.81 -13.31
N SER A 101 -12.56 8.74 -13.59
CA SER A 101 -13.61 8.65 -12.56
C SER A 101 -13.55 7.36 -11.73
N VAL A 102 -13.11 6.26 -12.33
CA VAL A 102 -12.97 4.96 -11.65
C VAL A 102 -11.80 5.02 -10.68
N SER A 103 -10.63 5.47 -11.14
CA SER A 103 -9.45 5.64 -10.30
C SER A 103 -9.69 6.63 -9.16
N LYS A 104 -10.37 7.76 -9.44
CA LYS A 104 -10.77 8.73 -8.43
C LYS A 104 -11.58 8.09 -7.32
N LYS A 105 -12.66 7.37 -7.69
CA LYS A 105 -13.57 6.74 -6.71
C LYS A 105 -12.87 5.65 -5.89
N ARG A 106 -11.99 4.87 -6.52
CA ARG A 106 -11.14 3.88 -5.81
C ARG A 106 -10.25 4.56 -4.76
N VAL A 107 -9.55 5.61 -5.15
CA VAL A 107 -8.67 6.38 -4.25
C VAL A 107 -9.48 7.04 -3.13
N GLU A 108 -10.68 7.55 -3.41
CA GLU A 108 -11.57 8.13 -2.40
C GLU A 108 -12.00 7.09 -1.36
N ALA A 109 -12.32 5.86 -1.78
CA ALA A 109 -12.67 4.75 -0.89
C ALA A 109 -11.46 4.33 -0.02
N GLU A 110 -10.29 4.17 -0.63
CA GLU A 110 -9.05 3.83 0.08
C GLU A 110 -8.66 4.92 1.10
N ARG A 111 -8.83 6.19 0.73
CA ARG A 111 -8.57 7.31 1.65
C ARG A 111 -9.62 7.43 2.74
N ALA A 112 -10.87 7.02 2.50
CA ALA A 112 -11.89 6.96 3.54
C ALA A 112 -11.50 5.95 4.62
N PHE A 113 -11.04 4.75 4.23
CA PHE A 113 -10.47 3.75 5.12
C PHE A 113 -9.30 4.31 5.95
N LEU A 114 -8.31 4.93 5.30
CA LEU A 114 -7.13 5.45 5.97
C LEU A 114 -7.45 6.55 6.99
N ARG A 115 -8.46 7.38 6.70
CA ARG A 115 -8.89 8.46 7.61
C ARG A 115 -9.50 7.94 8.89
N GLU A 116 -10.29 6.89 8.85
CA GLU A 116 -10.88 6.28 10.06
C GLU A 116 -9.79 5.65 10.95
N LEU A 117 -8.70 5.17 10.36
CA LEU A 117 -7.56 4.61 11.09
C LEU A 117 -6.61 5.68 11.66
N ASP A 118 -6.87 6.96 11.41
CA ASP A 118 -5.90 8.05 11.69
C ASP A 118 -4.49 7.72 11.17
N GLY A 119 -4.47 7.04 10.02
CA GLY A 119 -3.27 6.43 9.47
C GLY A 119 -2.42 7.41 8.68
N SER A 120 -1.14 7.16 8.68
CA SER A 120 -0.16 7.92 7.93
C SER A 120 0.84 6.98 7.24
N CYS A 121 1.78 7.55 6.47
CA CYS A 121 2.89 6.77 5.89
C CYS A 121 3.82 6.13 6.94
N ARG A 122 3.64 6.44 8.21
CA ARG A 122 4.38 5.86 9.35
C ARG A 122 3.66 4.65 9.96
N THR A 123 2.44 4.37 9.54
CA THR A 123 1.66 3.23 10.01
C THR A 123 1.69 2.12 8.95
N PRO A 124 1.96 0.85 9.32
CA PRO A 124 1.97 -0.26 8.38
C PRO A 124 0.54 -0.65 7.94
N ILE A 125 -0.07 0.20 7.13
CA ILE A 125 -1.42 0.02 6.59
C ILE A 125 -1.33 -0.31 5.10
N GLY A 126 -2.05 -1.33 4.66
CA GLY A 126 -2.33 -1.66 3.28
C GLY A 126 -3.80 -1.43 2.96
N GLY A 127 -4.10 -1.05 1.72
CA GLY A 127 -5.48 -0.90 1.26
C GLY A 127 -5.54 -0.92 -0.25
N LEU A 128 -6.50 -1.67 -0.80
CA LEU A 128 -6.73 -1.79 -2.24
C LEU A 128 -8.21 -1.86 -2.55
N ALA A 129 -8.67 -0.87 -3.29
CA ALA A 129 -10.02 -0.83 -3.87
C ALA A 129 -10.00 -1.40 -5.29
N GLN A 130 -10.94 -2.28 -5.60
CA GLN A 130 -11.11 -2.89 -6.92
C GLN A 130 -12.56 -2.71 -7.39
N LYS A 131 -12.73 -2.46 -8.69
CA LYS A 131 -14.03 -2.47 -9.36
C LYS A 131 -14.08 -3.68 -10.30
N ASN A 132 -15.13 -4.47 -10.20
CA ASN A 132 -15.43 -5.54 -11.13
C ASN A 132 -16.88 -5.40 -11.58
N ASN A 133 -17.10 -4.88 -12.79
CA ASN A 133 -18.41 -4.42 -13.26
C ASN A 133 -19.03 -3.39 -12.29
N GLU A 134 -20.21 -3.66 -11.72
CA GLU A 134 -20.85 -2.82 -10.71
C GLU A 134 -20.55 -3.29 -9.26
N GLU A 135 -19.70 -4.29 -9.11
CA GLU A 135 -19.24 -4.75 -7.80
C GLU A 135 -18.01 -3.99 -7.35
N PHE A 136 -17.99 -3.67 -6.08
CA PHE A 136 -16.85 -3.09 -5.37
C PHE A 136 -16.27 -4.10 -4.39
N LYS A 137 -14.95 -4.24 -4.41
CA LYS A 137 -14.20 -5.02 -3.43
C LYS A 137 -13.12 -4.13 -2.81
N PHE A 138 -13.06 -4.10 -1.50
CA PHE A 138 -12.01 -3.44 -0.76
C PHE A 138 -11.27 -4.46 0.11
N MET A 139 -9.95 -4.46 0.03
CA MET A 139 -9.07 -5.22 0.92
C MET A 139 -8.31 -4.24 1.79
N GLY A 140 -8.38 -4.43 3.09
CA GLY A 140 -7.68 -3.60 4.06
C GLY A 140 -6.84 -4.42 5.01
N GLU A 141 -5.69 -3.89 5.42
CA GLU A 141 -4.88 -4.52 6.45
C GLU A 141 -4.14 -3.49 7.31
N ILE A 142 -3.95 -3.82 8.57
CA ILE A 142 -3.04 -3.16 9.47
C ILE A 142 -2.13 -4.22 10.12
N ILE A 143 -0.84 -3.92 10.22
CA ILE A 143 0.13 -4.86 10.75
C ILE A 143 0.98 -4.15 11.80
N SER A 144 1.34 -4.82 12.90
CA SER A 144 2.32 -4.29 13.85
C SER A 144 3.69 -4.10 13.18
N ALA A 145 4.49 -3.13 13.62
CA ALA A 145 5.77 -2.79 13.01
C ALA A 145 6.77 -3.97 12.97
N ASN A 146 6.63 -4.92 13.89
CA ASN A 146 7.41 -6.17 13.95
C ASN A 146 6.81 -7.32 13.14
N GLY A 147 5.63 -7.13 12.55
CA GLY A 147 4.94 -8.15 11.77
C GLY A 147 4.21 -9.24 12.56
N GLU A 148 4.15 -9.16 13.90
CA GLU A 148 3.57 -10.23 14.73
C GLU A 148 2.05 -10.23 14.70
N VAL A 149 1.44 -9.04 14.76
CA VAL A 149 -0.02 -8.89 14.74
C VAL A 149 -0.45 -8.38 13.37
N LYS A 150 -1.38 -9.07 12.74
CA LYS A 150 -2.01 -8.68 11.48
C LYS A 150 -3.52 -8.73 11.62
N ILE A 151 -4.18 -7.65 11.24
CA ILE A 151 -5.61 -7.57 11.00
C ILE A 151 -5.77 -7.36 9.51
N HIS A 152 -6.55 -8.22 8.86
CA HIS A 152 -6.82 -8.17 7.43
C HIS A 152 -8.25 -8.61 7.19
N ASP A 153 -8.98 -7.84 6.38
CA ASP A 153 -10.34 -8.19 6.00
C ASP A 153 -10.68 -7.73 4.59
N VAL A 154 -11.81 -8.20 4.08
CA VAL A 154 -12.32 -7.94 2.72
C VAL A 154 -13.78 -7.53 2.80
N TRP A 155 -14.09 -6.34 2.29
CA TRP A 155 -15.44 -5.81 2.19
C TRP A 155 -15.90 -5.78 0.74
N GLN A 156 -17.16 -6.09 0.53
CA GLN A 156 -17.75 -6.14 -0.81
C GLN A 156 -19.12 -5.46 -0.82
N GLY A 157 -19.51 -4.94 -1.96
CA GLY A 157 -20.82 -4.31 -2.15
C GLY A 157 -20.95 -3.64 -3.49
N ASP A 158 -21.97 -2.77 -3.61
CA ASP A 158 -22.22 -2.00 -4.81
C ASP A 158 -21.13 -0.92 -5.03
N TRP A 159 -20.74 -0.74 -6.29
CA TRP A 159 -19.80 0.30 -6.68
C TRP A 159 -20.28 1.72 -6.29
N ALA A 160 -21.59 1.95 -6.29
CA ALA A 160 -22.14 3.23 -5.85
C ALA A 160 -21.74 3.58 -4.41
N MET A 161 -21.63 2.56 -3.54
CA MET A 161 -21.34 2.67 -2.11
C MET A 161 -19.83 2.60 -1.77
N ALA A 162 -18.96 2.54 -2.76
CA ALA A 162 -17.53 2.29 -2.59
C ALA A 162 -16.87 3.12 -1.48
N VAL A 163 -17.14 4.42 -1.41
CA VAL A 163 -16.54 5.32 -0.42
C VAL A 163 -17.05 5.04 0.99
N GLU A 164 -18.34 4.72 1.13
CA GLU A 164 -18.94 4.37 2.43
C GLU A 164 -18.42 3.02 2.91
N ILE A 165 -18.33 2.02 2.04
CA ILE A 165 -17.72 0.72 2.36
C ILE A 165 -16.27 0.91 2.83
N GLY A 166 -15.50 1.76 2.16
CA GLY A 166 -14.15 2.08 2.60
C GLY A 166 -14.09 2.72 3.99
N ARG A 167 -15.04 3.60 4.31
CA ARG A 167 -15.16 4.21 5.64
C ARG A 167 -15.54 3.18 6.71
N GLU A 168 -16.54 2.35 6.43
CA GLU A 168 -16.98 1.29 7.34
C GLU A 168 -15.88 0.29 7.63
N ALA A 169 -15.14 -0.13 6.59
CA ALA A 169 -13.95 -0.96 6.72
C ALA A 169 -12.93 -0.37 7.72
N GLY A 170 -12.71 0.94 7.66
CA GLY A 170 -11.83 1.62 8.61
C GLY A 170 -12.35 1.54 10.05
N ARG A 171 -13.63 1.81 10.28
CA ARG A 171 -14.26 1.75 11.62
C ARG A 171 -14.21 0.37 12.23
N GLU A 172 -14.52 -0.65 11.45
CA GLU A 172 -14.45 -2.04 11.89
C GLU A 172 -13.01 -2.42 12.24
N THR A 173 -12.05 -2.05 11.40
CA THR A 173 -10.62 -2.33 11.67
C THR A 173 -10.15 -1.67 12.98
N VAL A 174 -10.57 -0.44 13.27
CA VAL A 174 -10.28 0.24 14.56
C VAL A 174 -10.87 -0.53 15.73
N SER A 175 -12.10 -1.01 15.63
CA SER A 175 -12.74 -1.78 16.70
C SER A 175 -11.97 -3.06 17.03
N TYR A 176 -11.46 -3.77 16.02
CA TYR A 176 -10.62 -4.96 16.22
C TYR A 176 -9.26 -4.65 16.87
N THR A 177 -8.67 -3.49 16.60
CA THR A 177 -7.40 -3.10 17.25
C THR A 177 -7.59 -2.82 18.74
N HIS A 178 -8.70 -2.21 19.13
CA HIS A 178 -9.04 -1.96 20.53
C HIS A 178 -9.33 -3.26 21.30
N LEU A 179 -10.07 -4.19 20.72
CA LEU A 179 -10.38 -5.47 21.35
C LEU A 179 -9.09 -6.27 21.66
N ARG A 180 -8.15 -6.36 20.69
CA ARG A 180 -6.87 -7.05 20.89
C ARG A 180 -5.92 -6.36 21.87
N ALA A 181 -6.00 -5.04 22.03
CA ALA A 181 -5.22 -4.33 23.03
C ALA A 181 -5.67 -4.66 24.45
N HIS A 182 -6.94 -5.05 24.65
CA HIS A 182 -7.48 -5.50 25.96
C HIS A 182 -7.20 -6.96 26.28
N GLU A 183 -6.93 -7.81 25.27
CA GLU A 183 -6.60 -9.20 25.49
C GLU A 183 -5.12 -9.46 25.83
N THR A 184 -4.27 -8.44 25.75
CA THR A 184 -2.82 -8.51 26.03
C THR A 184 -2.42 -7.86 27.35
N LEU A 185 -3.39 -7.51 28.21
CA LEU A 185 -3.21 -7.10 29.61
C LEU A 185 -3.71 -8.21 30.54
#